data_f540883770c13a506c76cc495bf4b325
#
_entry.id   f540883770c13a506c76cc495bf4b325
#
_cell.length_a   1.000
_cell.length_b   1.000
_cell.length_c   1.000
_cell.angle_alpha   90.00
_cell.angle_beta   90.00
_cell.angle_gamma   90.00
#
_symmetry.space_group_name_H-M   'P 1'
#
loop_
_entity.id
_entity.type
_entity.pdbx_description
1 polymer ?
#
loop_
_entity_poly.entity_id
_entity_poly.type
_entity_poly.pdbx_seq_one_letter_code
_entity_poly.pdbx_strand_id
1 'polypeptide(L)'
;PVLSTISSLDADSEADTLTLSGGQVTLTFNGPIAGEIALRAQDVTVFDFTLATQNNIEIKNLRFFATSSNHTDTSEGYPDFKVWDVEKNAVITSAVDLTTTSTSQTFTDTIQMSAGESRRFKVTVDGDADNDNGDSIDVALLAFVAGDIKNLDNNTNVAVADIVPNSTLDGNAMTVQAPTITLE
;
A
#
# COMPACT_ATOMS: atom_id res chain seq x y z
N PRO A 1 28.88 -13.50 20.62
CA PRO A 1 27.63 -13.95 21.19
C PRO A 1 27.95 -14.74 22.46
N VAL A 2 27.49 -14.24 23.60
CA VAL A 2 27.67 -14.96 24.87
C VAL A 2 26.50 -15.93 24.96
N LEU A 3 26.77 -17.22 24.81
CA LEU A 3 25.84 -18.24 25.21
C LEU A 3 25.75 -18.20 26.76
N SER A 4 24.64 -17.70 27.29
CA SER A 4 24.31 -17.85 28.70
C SER A 4 23.77 -19.28 28.89
N THR A 5 24.54 -20.13 29.54
CA THR A 5 24.07 -21.44 29.98
C THR A 5 23.15 -21.23 31.18
N ILE A 6 21.88 -21.56 31.04
CA ILE A 6 20.93 -21.63 32.16
C ILE A 6 21.29 -22.91 32.93
N SER A 7 21.85 -22.74 34.12
CA SER A 7 22.41 -23.86 34.89
C SER A 7 21.44 -24.53 35.90
N SER A 8 20.20 -24.08 35.96
CA SER A 8 19.15 -24.79 36.73
C SER A 8 17.76 -24.44 36.17
N LEU A 9 17.09 -25.45 35.67
CA LEU A 9 15.63 -25.43 35.52
C LEU A 9 15.08 -26.05 36.82
N ASP A 10 14.39 -25.26 37.59
CA ASP A 10 13.65 -25.77 38.75
C ASP A 10 12.47 -26.60 38.22
N ALA A 11 12.30 -27.83 38.72
CA ALA A 11 11.32 -28.79 38.20
C ALA A 11 9.85 -28.33 38.40
N ASP A 12 9.63 -27.20 39.06
CA ASP A 12 8.32 -26.64 39.36
C ASP A 12 8.03 -25.33 38.62
N SER A 13 8.91 -24.89 37.73
CA SER A 13 8.64 -23.73 36.89
C SER A 13 7.78 -24.15 35.70
N GLU A 14 6.59 -23.62 35.59
CA GLU A 14 5.84 -23.59 34.33
C GLU A 14 6.79 -23.07 33.25
N ALA A 15 6.99 -23.88 32.21
CA ALA A 15 7.87 -23.50 31.12
C ALA A 15 7.31 -22.23 30.48
N ASP A 16 7.96 -21.08 30.75
CA ASP A 16 7.68 -19.87 30.01
C ASP A 16 7.89 -20.14 28.53
N THR A 17 6.81 -20.14 27.78
CA THR A 17 6.87 -20.31 26.34
C THR A 17 7.49 -19.07 25.76
N LEU A 18 8.80 -19.13 25.44
CA LEU A 18 9.44 -18.10 24.64
C LEU A 18 8.85 -18.15 23.23
N THR A 19 7.89 -17.30 22.96
CA THR A 19 7.36 -17.12 21.62
C THR A 19 8.35 -16.24 20.84
N LEU A 20 9.14 -16.86 19.95
CA LEU A 20 9.78 -16.09 18.92
C LEU A 20 8.68 -15.66 17.93
N SER A 21 8.23 -14.40 18.03
CA SER A 21 7.39 -13.85 16.98
C SER A 21 8.22 -13.73 15.71
N GLY A 22 7.76 -14.33 14.63
CA GLY A 22 8.33 -14.15 13.30
C GLY A 22 8.35 -12.65 12.96
N GLY A 23 9.23 -12.26 12.05
CA GLY A 23 9.45 -10.86 11.71
C GLY A 23 8.18 -10.14 11.38
N GLN A 24 8.00 -9.03 12.03
CA GLN A 24 6.85 -8.16 11.86
C GLN A 24 7.01 -7.34 10.58
N VAL A 25 5.95 -7.28 9.80
CA VAL A 25 5.79 -6.31 8.71
C VAL A 25 4.88 -5.21 9.21
N THR A 26 5.33 -3.96 9.08
CA THR A 26 4.56 -2.80 9.52
C THR A 26 4.21 -1.93 8.32
N LEU A 27 2.95 -1.52 8.23
CA LEU A 27 2.42 -0.59 7.24
C LEU A 27 2.08 0.73 7.91
N THR A 28 2.43 1.83 7.27
CA THR A 28 2.09 3.17 7.73
C THR A 28 1.53 3.98 6.57
N PHE A 29 0.34 4.54 6.74
CA PHE A 29 -0.22 5.50 5.77
C PHE A 29 0.47 6.85 5.95
N ASN A 30 0.94 7.43 4.85
CA ASN A 30 1.65 8.72 4.84
C ASN A 30 0.85 9.84 4.18
N GLY A 31 -0.27 9.53 3.56
CA GLY A 31 -1.09 10.50 2.84
C GLY A 31 -1.37 10.11 1.38
N PRO A 32 -1.78 11.05 0.54
CA PRO A 32 -2.02 12.47 0.88
C PRO A 32 -3.18 12.65 1.86
N ILE A 33 -3.27 13.82 2.47
CA ILE A 33 -4.53 14.29 3.06
C ILE A 33 -5.54 14.54 1.94
N ALA A 34 -6.84 14.56 2.27
CA ALA A 34 -7.87 14.92 1.30
C ALA A 34 -7.51 16.26 0.62
N GLY A 35 -7.63 16.30 -0.70
CA GLY A 35 -7.16 17.42 -1.50
C GLY A 35 -7.79 17.46 -2.88
N GLU A 36 -7.20 18.27 -3.76
CA GLU A 36 -7.73 18.55 -5.08
C GLU A 36 -6.82 17.98 -6.18
N ILE A 37 -7.42 17.48 -7.24
CA ILE A 37 -6.77 17.05 -8.48
C ILE A 37 -7.17 18.03 -9.58
N ALA A 38 -6.19 18.63 -10.25
CA ALA A 38 -6.49 19.43 -11.43
C ALA A 38 -6.83 18.52 -12.62
N LEU A 39 -7.77 18.95 -13.45
CA LEU A 39 -8.04 18.27 -14.73
C LEU A 39 -6.76 18.10 -15.53
N ARG A 40 -6.55 16.94 -16.14
CA ARG A 40 -5.36 16.59 -16.96
C ARG A 40 -4.03 16.66 -16.20
N ALA A 41 -4.06 16.69 -14.86
CA ALA A 41 -2.84 16.55 -14.08
C ALA A 41 -2.27 15.13 -14.28
N GLN A 42 -0.96 15.03 -14.34
CA GLN A 42 -0.28 13.73 -14.51
C GLN A 42 0.42 13.32 -13.21
N ASP A 43 0.51 12.00 -12.99
CA ASP A 43 1.22 11.39 -11.86
C ASP A 43 0.78 11.96 -10.49
N VAL A 44 -0.52 12.26 -10.34
CA VAL A 44 -1.07 12.77 -9.07
C VAL A 44 -1.02 11.67 -8.03
N THR A 45 -0.37 11.93 -6.90
CA THR A 45 -0.32 10.97 -5.80
C THR A 45 -1.66 10.91 -5.10
N VAL A 46 -2.31 9.75 -5.12
CA VAL A 46 -3.61 9.50 -4.47
C VAL A 46 -3.50 8.62 -3.23
N PHE A 47 -2.39 7.89 -3.09
CA PHE A 47 -2.13 7.07 -1.91
C PHE A 47 -0.62 6.98 -1.67
N ASP A 48 -0.18 7.02 -0.43
CA ASP A 48 1.23 6.94 -0.05
C ASP A 48 1.36 6.16 1.25
N PHE A 49 2.28 5.22 1.28
CA PHE A 49 2.49 4.35 2.44
C PHE A 49 3.94 3.92 2.56
N THR A 50 4.32 3.59 3.78
CA THR A 50 5.61 2.97 4.09
C THR A 50 5.39 1.55 4.55
N LEU A 51 6.21 0.64 4.05
CA LEU A 51 6.32 -0.73 4.53
C LEU A 51 7.69 -0.92 5.16
N ALA A 52 7.71 -1.40 6.40
CA ALA A 52 8.94 -1.75 7.11
C ALA A 52 8.91 -3.24 7.48
N THR A 53 10.06 -3.88 7.42
CA THR A 53 10.18 -5.32 7.73
C THR A 53 11.37 -5.61 8.64
N GLN A 54 11.22 -6.61 9.51
CA GLN A 54 12.31 -7.09 10.36
C GLN A 54 13.12 -8.23 9.73
N ASN A 55 12.55 -8.91 8.73
CA ASN A 55 13.17 -10.04 8.02
C ASN A 55 13.37 -9.74 6.54
N ASN A 56 14.15 -10.58 5.85
CA ASN A 56 14.17 -10.58 4.40
C ASN A 56 12.82 -11.08 3.88
N ILE A 57 12.13 -10.28 3.11
CA ILE A 57 10.80 -10.62 2.59
C ILE A 57 10.71 -10.43 1.07
N GLU A 58 9.73 -11.13 0.51
CA GLU A 58 9.27 -10.97 -0.86
C GLU A 58 7.76 -10.68 -0.82
N ILE A 59 7.37 -9.49 -1.29
CA ILE A 59 5.97 -9.11 -1.50
C ILE A 59 5.60 -9.62 -2.88
N LYS A 60 4.59 -10.47 -2.96
CA LYS A 60 4.12 -11.07 -4.22
C LYS A 60 2.90 -10.40 -4.76
N ASN A 61 2.04 -9.88 -3.88
CA ASN A 61 0.82 -9.20 -4.27
C ASN A 61 0.66 -7.91 -3.48
N LEU A 62 0.39 -6.82 -4.21
CA LEU A 62 -0.15 -5.58 -3.68
C LEU A 62 -1.57 -5.43 -4.22
N ARG A 63 -2.55 -5.32 -3.32
CA ARG A 63 -3.96 -5.25 -3.69
C ARG A 63 -4.53 -3.91 -3.26
N PHE A 64 -5.03 -3.16 -4.23
CA PHE A 64 -5.68 -1.89 -3.98
C PHE A 64 -7.16 -1.98 -4.34
N PHE A 65 -7.96 -1.20 -3.64
CA PHE A 65 -9.34 -0.93 -3.99
C PHE A 65 -9.47 0.57 -4.25
N ALA A 66 -9.91 0.92 -5.44
CA ALA A 66 -10.16 2.29 -5.82
C ALA A 66 -11.67 2.50 -5.97
N THR A 67 -12.19 3.57 -5.38
CA THR A 67 -13.56 4.01 -5.52
C THR A 67 -13.56 5.41 -6.10
N SER A 68 -14.33 5.63 -7.15
CA SER A 68 -14.56 6.96 -7.69
C SER A 68 -16.04 7.32 -7.60
N SER A 69 -16.36 8.59 -7.42
CA SER A 69 -17.71 9.07 -7.25
C SER A 69 -18.02 10.25 -8.17
N ASN A 70 -19.31 10.48 -8.39
CA ASN A 70 -19.87 11.52 -9.24
C ASN A 70 -19.58 11.36 -10.74
N HIS A 71 -19.12 10.21 -11.19
CA HIS A 71 -19.00 9.93 -12.62
C HIS A 71 -20.36 10.00 -13.29
N THR A 72 -20.50 10.80 -14.31
CA THR A 72 -21.74 11.00 -15.05
C THR A 72 -21.80 10.16 -16.32
N ASP A 73 -20.67 9.74 -16.83
CA ASP A 73 -20.56 8.85 -17.99
C ASP A 73 -19.39 7.87 -17.94
N THR A 74 -19.27 7.01 -18.94
CA THR A 74 -18.27 5.94 -19.00
C THR A 74 -16.93 6.39 -19.58
N SER A 75 -16.81 7.63 -20.01
CA SER A 75 -15.54 8.23 -20.48
C SER A 75 -14.73 8.85 -19.36
N GLU A 76 -15.38 9.15 -18.23
CA GLU A 76 -14.71 9.64 -17.03
C GLU A 76 -13.91 8.53 -16.36
N GLY A 77 -12.75 8.88 -15.82
CA GLY A 77 -11.91 7.89 -15.18
C GLY A 77 -10.62 8.47 -14.61
N TYR A 78 -9.80 7.57 -14.13
CA TYR A 78 -8.46 7.89 -13.65
C TYR A 78 -7.47 6.95 -14.32
N PRO A 79 -6.93 7.33 -15.49
CA PRO A 79 -5.96 6.52 -16.20
C PRO A 79 -4.62 6.45 -15.47
N ASP A 80 -3.78 5.53 -15.89
CA ASP A 80 -2.39 5.40 -15.48
C ASP A 80 -2.20 5.13 -13.97
N PHE A 81 -3.14 4.36 -13.36
CA PHE A 81 -3.01 3.89 -11.98
C PHE A 81 -1.81 2.96 -11.86
N LYS A 82 -0.80 3.39 -11.12
CA LYS A 82 0.47 2.67 -10.96
C LYS A 82 1.12 2.91 -9.61
N VAL A 83 2.01 2.00 -9.21
CA VAL A 83 2.75 2.08 -7.94
C VAL A 83 4.20 2.45 -8.22
N TRP A 84 4.73 3.35 -7.41
CA TRP A 84 6.11 3.80 -7.43
C TRP A 84 6.85 3.36 -6.18
N ASP A 85 8.11 3.01 -6.35
CA ASP A 85 9.11 2.99 -5.29
C ASP A 85 9.70 4.41 -5.20
N VAL A 86 9.43 5.09 -4.09
CA VAL A 86 9.78 6.51 -3.93
C VAL A 86 11.30 6.69 -3.83
N GLU A 87 11.98 5.79 -3.11
CA GLU A 87 13.43 5.85 -2.92
C GLU A 87 14.19 5.61 -4.23
N LYS A 88 13.67 4.73 -5.08
CA LYS A 88 14.28 4.44 -6.38
C LYS A 88 13.80 5.38 -7.48
N ASN A 89 12.78 6.19 -7.21
CA ASN A 89 12.09 7.03 -8.19
C ASN A 89 11.72 6.23 -9.45
N ALA A 90 11.14 5.07 -9.27
CA ALA A 90 10.83 4.13 -10.34
C ALA A 90 9.41 3.56 -10.18
N VAL A 91 8.70 3.44 -11.29
CA VAL A 91 7.45 2.67 -11.36
C VAL A 91 7.79 1.19 -11.19
N ILE A 92 7.06 0.51 -10.32
CA ILE A 92 7.28 -0.90 -9.98
C ILE A 92 6.14 -1.82 -10.42
N THR A 93 5.09 -1.27 -11.01
CA THR A 93 3.95 -2.04 -11.54
C THR A 93 3.64 -1.58 -12.95
N SER A 94 2.88 -2.41 -13.69
CA SER A 94 2.24 -1.94 -14.93
C SER A 94 1.15 -0.91 -14.59
N ALA A 95 0.95 0.06 -15.49
CA ALA A 95 -0.15 1.01 -15.37
C ALA A 95 -1.49 0.36 -15.74
N VAL A 96 -2.56 0.78 -15.07
CA VAL A 96 -3.94 0.32 -15.31
C VAL A 96 -4.88 1.52 -15.35
N ASP A 97 -5.82 1.53 -16.29
CA ASP A 97 -6.83 2.58 -16.37
C ASP A 97 -8.04 2.22 -15.51
N LEU A 98 -8.41 3.13 -14.62
CA LEU A 98 -9.60 3.00 -13.79
C LEU A 98 -10.78 3.65 -14.50
N THR A 99 -11.64 2.81 -15.09
CA THR A 99 -12.79 3.25 -15.91
C THR A 99 -14.13 2.95 -15.27
N THR A 100 -14.14 2.52 -14.00
CA THR A 100 -15.36 2.15 -13.28
C THR A 100 -15.40 2.80 -11.90
N THR A 101 -16.58 3.00 -11.35
CA THR A 101 -16.83 3.63 -10.06
C THR A 101 -16.21 2.88 -8.87
N SER A 102 -15.88 1.61 -9.03
CA SER A 102 -15.13 0.86 -8.03
C SER A 102 -14.42 -0.31 -8.69
N THR A 103 -13.15 -0.49 -8.36
CA THR A 103 -12.34 -1.57 -8.90
C THR A 103 -11.30 -2.07 -7.90
N SER A 104 -11.04 -3.38 -7.93
CA SER A 104 -9.91 -3.97 -7.21
C SER A 104 -8.79 -4.23 -8.19
N GLN A 105 -7.61 -3.71 -7.89
CA GLN A 105 -6.39 -3.96 -8.66
C GLN A 105 -5.43 -4.81 -7.86
N THR A 106 -4.89 -5.84 -8.49
CA THR A 106 -3.85 -6.68 -7.90
C THR A 106 -2.61 -6.61 -8.77
N PHE A 107 -1.54 -6.11 -8.19
CA PHE A 107 -0.22 -6.11 -8.81
C PHE A 107 0.56 -7.31 -8.28
N THR A 108 1.11 -8.10 -9.20
CA THR A 108 1.85 -9.34 -8.90
C THR A 108 3.35 -9.18 -9.11
N ASP A 109 3.80 -7.95 -9.27
CA ASP A 109 5.21 -7.63 -9.41
C ASP A 109 5.94 -7.90 -8.10
N THR A 110 6.97 -8.72 -8.16
CA THR A 110 7.72 -9.15 -6.99
C THR A 110 8.60 -8.04 -6.45
N ILE A 111 8.41 -7.67 -5.19
CA ILE A 111 9.20 -6.67 -4.50
C ILE A 111 9.97 -7.36 -3.37
N GLN A 112 11.30 -7.30 -3.41
CA GLN A 112 12.13 -7.83 -2.34
C GLN A 112 12.60 -6.70 -1.43
N MET A 113 12.57 -6.95 -0.12
CA MET A 113 13.07 -6.07 0.91
C MET A 113 13.97 -6.83 1.88
N SER A 114 15.03 -6.17 2.31
CA SER A 114 16.01 -6.72 3.26
C SER A 114 15.54 -6.58 4.71
N ALA A 115 16.06 -7.42 5.59
CA ALA A 115 15.81 -7.32 7.02
C ALA A 115 16.17 -5.92 7.56
N GLY A 116 15.25 -5.31 8.30
CA GLY A 116 15.37 -3.96 8.85
C GLY A 116 15.12 -2.85 7.83
N GLU A 117 14.76 -3.17 6.58
CA GLU A 117 14.47 -2.16 5.56
C GLU A 117 13.11 -1.51 5.81
N SER A 118 13.04 -0.21 5.56
CA SER A 118 11.81 0.57 5.48
C SER A 118 11.78 1.25 4.11
N ARG A 119 10.71 1.07 3.36
CA ARG A 119 10.57 1.58 1.99
C ARG A 119 9.22 2.25 1.81
N ARG A 120 9.25 3.42 1.18
CA ARG A 120 8.06 4.20 0.88
C ARG A 120 7.58 3.96 -0.54
N PHE A 121 6.28 3.78 -0.67
CA PHE A 121 5.59 3.58 -1.94
C PHE A 121 4.51 4.64 -2.10
N LYS A 122 4.28 5.05 -3.34
CA LYS A 122 3.15 5.91 -3.68
C LYS A 122 2.37 5.33 -4.85
N VAL A 123 1.08 5.57 -4.84
CA VAL A 123 0.18 5.29 -5.96
C VAL A 123 -0.17 6.59 -6.63
N THR A 124 -0.05 6.61 -7.95
CA THR A 124 -0.42 7.77 -8.76
C THR A 124 -1.48 7.41 -9.79
N VAL A 125 -2.21 8.41 -10.21
CA VAL A 125 -3.15 8.39 -11.33
C VAL A 125 -2.97 9.65 -12.15
N ASP A 126 -3.48 9.63 -13.39
CA ASP A 126 -3.67 10.84 -14.16
C ASP A 126 -5.13 11.33 -14.03
N GLY A 127 -5.33 12.63 -14.04
CA GLY A 127 -6.66 13.23 -14.14
C GLY A 127 -7.14 13.18 -15.59
N ASP A 128 -8.30 12.58 -15.85
CA ASP A 128 -8.88 12.58 -17.19
C ASP A 128 -9.39 13.98 -17.58
N ALA A 129 -9.44 14.23 -18.88
CA ALA A 129 -9.97 15.46 -19.45
C ALA A 129 -11.49 15.55 -19.34
N ASP A 130 -12.15 14.39 -19.29
CA ASP A 130 -13.60 14.25 -19.28
C ASP A 130 -14.18 14.23 -17.86
N ASN A 131 -13.31 14.19 -16.81
CA ASN A 131 -13.76 14.30 -15.43
C ASN A 131 -14.38 15.68 -15.17
N ASP A 132 -15.43 15.68 -14.39
CA ASP A 132 -16.15 16.89 -13.99
C ASP A 132 -15.65 17.44 -12.64
N ASN A 133 -15.97 18.73 -12.41
CA ASN A 133 -15.70 19.35 -11.12
C ASN A 133 -16.52 18.67 -10.01
N GLY A 134 -15.84 18.15 -9.01
CA GLY A 134 -16.46 17.43 -7.90
C GLY A 134 -16.35 15.90 -8.01
N ASP A 135 -15.89 15.35 -9.13
CA ASP A 135 -15.53 13.95 -9.22
C ASP A 135 -14.44 13.64 -8.21
N SER A 136 -14.45 12.44 -7.68
CA SER A 136 -13.45 12.08 -6.68
C SER A 136 -12.93 10.66 -6.85
N ILE A 137 -11.71 10.45 -6.37
CA ILE A 137 -11.10 9.13 -6.23
C ILE A 137 -10.63 8.94 -4.80
N ASP A 138 -10.89 7.75 -4.26
CA ASP A 138 -10.36 7.26 -2.99
C ASP A 138 -9.69 5.91 -3.22
N VAL A 139 -8.51 5.71 -2.64
CA VAL A 139 -7.71 4.50 -2.82
C VAL A 139 -7.38 3.91 -1.47
N ALA A 140 -7.58 2.62 -1.32
CA ALA A 140 -7.21 1.86 -0.13
C ALA A 140 -6.27 0.71 -0.50
N LEU A 141 -5.26 0.44 0.34
CA LEU A 141 -4.47 -0.78 0.28
C LEU A 141 -5.22 -1.86 1.09
N LEU A 142 -5.69 -2.89 0.39
CA LEU A 142 -6.41 -4.00 1.03
C LEU A 142 -5.49 -4.78 1.97
N ALA A 143 -6.09 -5.30 3.05
CA ALA A 143 -5.38 -6.17 3.97
C ALA A 143 -4.66 -7.31 3.23
N PHE A 144 -3.42 -7.57 3.60
CA PHE A 144 -2.68 -8.72 3.09
C PHE A 144 -3.33 -10.02 3.53
N VAL A 145 -3.33 -11.00 2.66
CA VAL A 145 -3.78 -12.38 2.99
C VAL A 145 -2.60 -13.34 2.96
N ALA A 146 -2.84 -14.55 3.45
CA ALA A 146 -1.82 -15.59 3.46
C ALA A 146 -1.25 -15.83 2.05
N GLY A 147 0.06 -15.72 1.92
CA GLY A 147 0.78 -15.90 0.67
C GLY A 147 1.12 -14.62 -0.11
N ASP A 148 0.58 -13.46 0.28
CA ASP A 148 0.95 -12.19 -0.34
C ASP A 148 2.39 -11.78 -0.01
N ILE A 149 2.86 -12.14 1.18
CA ILE A 149 4.23 -11.86 1.62
C ILE A 149 4.90 -13.16 2.05
N LYS A 150 6.09 -13.38 1.54
CA LYS A 150 6.93 -14.52 1.87
C LYS A 150 8.14 -14.05 2.68
N ASN A 151 8.44 -14.74 3.77
CA ASN A 151 9.68 -14.60 4.51
C ASN A 151 10.75 -15.42 3.80
N LEU A 152 11.84 -14.80 3.40
CA LEU A 152 12.93 -15.41 2.64
C LEU A 152 13.93 -16.12 3.55
N ASP A 153 14.00 -15.76 4.84
CA ASP A 153 14.96 -16.35 5.79
C ASP A 153 14.60 -17.80 6.14
N ASN A 154 13.30 -18.10 6.22
CA ASN A 154 12.80 -19.44 6.54
C ASN A 154 11.98 -20.08 5.41
N ASN A 155 11.81 -19.36 4.28
CA ASN A 155 11.07 -19.79 3.10
C ASN A 155 9.57 -20.11 3.36
N THR A 156 8.94 -19.44 4.34
CA THR A 156 7.52 -19.58 4.69
C THR A 156 6.76 -18.31 4.35
N ASN A 157 5.43 -18.40 4.30
CA ASN A 157 4.60 -17.19 4.21
C ASN A 157 4.59 -16.46 5.55
N VAL A 158 4.62 -15.11 5.50
CA VAL A 158 4.40 -14.29 6.69
C VAL A 158 2.96 -14.50 7.16
N ALA A 159 2.78 -14.78 8.45
CA ALA A 159 1.45 -14.91 9.01
C ALA A 159 0.73 -13.56 9.01
N VAL A 160 -0.55 -13.55 8.68
CA VAL A 160 -1.34 -12.28 8.61
C VAL A 160 -1.32 -11.56 9.96
N ALA A 161 -1.27 -12.28 11.07
CA ALA A 161 -1.19 -11.71 12.42
C ALA A 161 0.14 -10.97 12.70
N ASP A 162 1.19 -11.24 11.91
CA ASP A 162 2.50 -10.60 12.03
C ASP A 162 2.61 -9.34 11.13
N ILE A 163 1.53 -8.96 10.46
CA ILE A 163 1.41 -7.75 9.64
C ILE A 163 0.58 -6.72 10.41
N VAL A 164 1.09 -5.51 10.58
CA VAL A 164 0.44 -4.46 11.38
C VAL A 164 0.32 -3.16 10.59
N PRO A 165 -0.90 -2.62 10.41
CA PRO A 165 -2.18 -3.23 10.73
C PRO A 165 -2.48 -4.43 9.81
N ASN A 166 -3.24 -5.40 10.30
CA ASN A 166 -3.74 -6.54 9.52
C ASN A 166 -5.14 -6.28 8.92
N SER A 167 -5.47 -5.02 8.75
CA SER A 167 -6.70 -4.51 8.14
C SER A 167 -6.38 -3.69 6.90
N THR A 168 -7.40 -3.37 6.13
CA THR A 168 -7.29 -2.39 5.04
C THR A 168 -6.75 -1.07 5.57
N LEU A 169 -5.85 -0.47 4.81
CA LEU A 169 -5.30 0.84 5.06
C LEU A 169 -5.99 1.82 4.11
N ASP A 170 -6.93 2.60 4.67
CA ASP A 170 -7.75 3.51 3.89
C ASP A 170 -6.99 4.80 3.58
N GLY A 171 -7.17 5.31 2.36
CA GLY A 171 -6.68 6.61 1.93
C GLY A 171 -7.63 7.75 2.25
N ASN A 172 -7.45 8.85 1.56
CA ASN A 172 -8.33 10.00 1.62
C ASN A 172 -8.81 10.37 0.22
N ALA A 173 -10.06 10.79 0.12
CA ALA A 173 -10.64 11.20 -1.14
C ALA A 173 -9.92 12.43 -1.73
N MET A 174 -9.59 12.33 -3.01
CA MET A 174 -9.06 13.42 -3.82
C MET A 174 -10.15 13.87 -4.80
N THR A 175 -10.45 15.17 -4.84
CA THR A 175 -11.57 15.72 -5.61
C THR A 175 -11.08 16.51 -6.81
N VAL A 176 -11.68 16.30 -7.98
CA VAL A 176 -11.35 17.03 -9.20
C VAL A 176 -11.84 18.47 -9.10
N GLN A 177 -10.93 19.38 -9.41
CA GLN A 177 -11.23 20.81 -9.50
C GLN A 177 -10.96 21.30 -10.92
N ALA A 178 -12.03 21.80 -11.57
CA ALA A 178 -11.90 22.48 -12.84
C ALA A 178 -11.37 23.92 -12.61
N PRO A 179 -10.50 24.44 -13.48
CA PRO A 179 -10.01 25.81 -13.36
C PRO A 179 -11.18 26.78 -13.55
N THR A 180 -11.39 27.68 -12.58
CA THR A 180 -12.40 28.75 -12.66
C THR A 180 -11.72 30.03 -13.11
N ILE A 181 -12.15 30.58 -14.24
CA ILE A 181 -11.72 31.92 -14.70
C ILE A 181 -12.79 32.92 -14.28
N THR A 182 -12.46 33.80 -13.34
CA THR A 182 -13.31 34.94 -12.99
C THR A 182 -12.82 36.15 -13.82
N LEU A 183 -13.65 36.67 -14.71
CA LEU A 183 -13.39 37.91 -15.40
C LEU A 183 -13.91 39.04 -14.50
N GLU A 184 -13.02 39.93 -14.05
CA GLU A 184 -13.37 41.19 -13.39
C GLU A 184 -13.65 42.30 -14.41
#